data_ec518fe16722eb8fcd9d6c30e883b77b
#
_entry.id   ec518fe16722eb8fcd9d6c30e883b77b
#
_cell.length_a   1.000
_cell.length_b   1.000
_cell.length_c   1.000
_cell.angle_alpha   90.00
_cell.angle_beta   90.00
_cell.angle_gamma   90.00
#
_symmetry.space_group_name_H-M   'P 1'
#
loop_
_entity.id
_entity.type
_entity.pdbx_description
1 polymer ?
#
loop_
_entity_poly.entity_id
_entity_poly.type
_entity_poly.pdbx_seq_one_letter_code
_entity_poly.pdbx_strand_id
1 'polypeptide(L)'
;MGKELSEMTLEELWELFPIFLVEHNEKWSGYYKEIESTLQKLLSSYPVDRISHIGSTAIQGIWAKDIVDVMVEIPDTVVIKDLARVMEQSGFIKMSTEGKRISLNKGYTKEGFADKVFHIHLRYTGDNDELYFRDYLNEHPQIAREYESLKLILWKKYEHNRDAYTAAKTDFIRKWTAEAHKLYNDRY
;
A
#
# COMPACT_ATOMS: atom_id res chain seq x y z
N MET A 1 27.27 -16.53 1.29
CA MET A 1 26.28 -15.86 2.14
C MET A 1 25.77 -14.66 1.33
N GLY A 2 24.49 -14.58 1.03
CA GLY A 2 23.93 -13.43 0.31
C GLY A 2 23.98 -12.17 1.20
N LYS A 3 23.94 -10.98 0.57
CA LYS A 3 23.83 -9.70 1.27
C LYS A 3 22.50 -9.63 2.06
N GLU A 4 22.49 -8.96 3.19
CA GLU A 4 21.25 -8.58 3.85
C GLU A 4 20.57 -7.44 3.05
N LEU A 5 19.24 -7.32 3.14
CA LEU A 5 18.49 -6.28 2.37
C LEU A 5 19.00 -4.86 2.65
N SER A 6 19.44 -4.59 3.87
CA SER A 6 20.01 -3.30 4.29
C SER A 6 21.39 -2.99 3.69
N GLU A 7 22.05 -3.99 3.10
CA GLU A 7 23.38 -3.88 2.47
C GLU A 7 23.29 -3.80 0.95
N MET A 8 22.07 -3.96 0.38
CA MET A 8 21.84 -3.93 -1.06
C MET A 8 21.71 -2.48 -1.55
N THR A 9 22.21 -2.22 -2.76
CA THR A 9 21.93 -0.95 -3.45
C THR A 9 20.48 -0.89 -3.90
N LEU A 10 20.02 0.29 -4.28
CA LEU A 10 18.65 0.47 -4.78
C LEU A 10 18.40 -0.35 -6.05
N GLU A 11 19.39 -0.42 -6.95
CA GLU A 11 19.34 -1.24 -8.17
C GLU A 11 19.25 -2.72 -7.84
N GLU A 12 20.05 -3.22 -6.90
CA GLU A 12 19.99 -4.62 -6.43
C GLU A 12 18.62 -4.95 -5.85
N LEU A 13 18.02 -4.01 -5.07
CA LEU A 13 16.67 -4.18 -4.54
C LEU A 13 15.60 -4.17 -5.65
N TRP A 14 15.72 -3.33 -6.67
CA TRP A 14 14.77 -3.31 -7.79
C TRP A 14 14.85 -4.58 -8.65
N GLU A 15 16.04 -5.16 -8.82
CA GLU A 15 16.21 -6.46 -9.48
C GLU A 15 15.61 -7.60 -8.64
N LEU A 16 15.78 -7.58 -7.32
CA LEU A 16 15.25 -8.60 -6.42
C LEU A 16 13.72 -8.50 -6.26
N PHE A 17 13.19 -7.27 -6.36
CA PHE A 17 11.76 -6.95 -6.18
C PHE A 17 11.21 -6.22 -7.41
N PRO A 18 11.18 -6.84 -8.60
CA PRO A 18 10.69 -6.20 -9.80
C PRO A 18 9.19 -5.87 -9.69
N ILE A 19 8.74 -4.94 -10.52
CA ILE A 19 7.32 -4.70 -10.68
C ILE A 19 6.74 -5.86 -11.49
N PHE A 20 5.79 -6.55 -10.88
CA PHE A 20 5.07 -7.65 -11.51
C PHE A 20 3.58 -7.50 -11.22
N LEU A 21 2.76 -7.52 -12.27
CA LEU A 21 1.30 -7.44 -12.16
C LEU A 21 0.68 -8.80 -12.46
N VAL A 22 -0.31 -9.15 -11.66
CA VAL A 22 -1.14 -10.36 -11.83
C VAL A 22 -2.61 -9.97 -11.99
N GLU A 23 -3.40 -10.87 -12.53
CA GLU A 23 -4.85 -10.73 -12.60
C GLU A 23 -5.45 -10.58 -11.20
N HIS A 24 -6.67 -10.02 -11.14
CA HIS A 24 -7.38 -9.90 -9.87
C HIS A 24 -7.45 -11.25 -9.16
N ASN A 25 -7.11 -11.24 -7.87
CA ASN A 25 -7.06 -12.43 -7.05
C ASN A 25 -7.99 -12.29 -5.83
N GLU A 26 -9.03 -13.08 -5.77
CA GLU A 26 -10.00 -13.10 -4.68
C GLU A 26 -9.36 -13.36 -3.30
N LYS A 27 -8.17 -13.97 -3.26
CA LYS A 27 -7.44 -14.20 -2.00
C LYS A 27 -6.99 -12.93 -1.31
N TRP A 28 -6.85 -11.81 -2.03
CA TRP A 28 -6.40 -10.54 -1.44
C TRP A 28 -7.31 -10.06 -0.31
N SER A 29 -8.61 -10.25 -0.44
CA SER A 29 -9.56 -9.92 0.63
C SER A 29 -9.33 -10.78 1.89
N GLY A 30 -8.97 -12.03 1.71
CA GLY A 30 -8.60 -12.94 2.81
C GLY A 30 -7.28 -12.54 3.47
N TYR A 31 -6.26 -12.22 2.67
CA TYR A 31 -4.97 -11.73 3.17
C TYR A 31 -5.12 -10.42 3.94
N TYR A 32 -5.97 -9.50 3.44
CA TYR A 32 -6.30 -8.29 4.18
C TYR A 32 -6.90 -8.60 5.56
N LYS A 33 -7.89 -9.48 5.66
CA LYS A 33 -8.50 -9.86 6.95
C LYS A 33 -7.50 -10.48 7.93
N GLU A 34 -6.55 -11.27 7.45
CA GLU A 34 -5.50 -11.85 8.28
C GLU A 34 -4.57 -10.77 8.85
N ILE A 35 -4.10 -9.84 7.99
CA ILE A 35 -3.22 -8.78 8.44
C ILE A 35 -3.95 -7.76 9.32
N GLU A 36 -5.21 -7.44 9.00
CA GLU A 36 -6.06 -6.58 9.83
C GLU A 36 -6.18 -7.15 11.26
N SER A 37 -6.51 -8.43 11.40
CA SER A 37 -6.58 -9.11 12.72
C SER A 37 -5.23 -9.10 13.45
N THR A 38 -4.14 -9.26 12.72
CA THR A 38 -2.77 -9.19 13.27
C THR A 38 -2.48 -7.79 13.80
N LEU A 39 -2.80 -6.75 13.02
CA LEU A 39 -2.60 -5.35 13.40
C LEU A 39 -3.47 -4.95 14.59
N GLN A 40 -4.74 -5.36 14.62
CA GLN A 40 -5.64 -5.11 15.75
C GLN A 40 -5.10 -5.68 17.06
N LYS A 41 -4.55 -6.88 17.03
CA LYS A 41 -3.91 -7.49 18.21
C LYS A 41 -2.62 -6.78 18.61
N LEU A 42 -1.76 -6.53 17.62
CA LEU A 42 -0.46 -5.90 17.83
C LEU A 42 -0.59 -4.49 18.42
N LEU A 43 -1.55 -3.73 17.92
CA LEU A 43 -1.78 -2.33 18.28
C LEU A 43 -2.86 -2.15 19.34
N SER A 44 -3.31 -3.22 20.02
CA SER A 44 -4.42 -3.19 20.98
C SER A 44 -4.24 -2.23 22.16
N SER A 45 -3.00 -1.84 22.47
CA SER A 45 -2.68 -0.87 23.52
C SER A 45 -2.67 0.59 23.04
N TYR A 46 -2.96 0.82 21.77
CA TYR A 46 -2.96 2.15 21.16
C TYR A 46 -4.34 2.46 20.60
N PRO A 47 -4.79 3.72 20.67
CA PRO A 47 -5.99 4.12 19.96
C PRO A 47 -5.72 4.06 18.45
N VAL A 48 -6.53 3.26 17.75
CA VAL A 48 -6.54 3.12 16.30
C VAL A 48 -7.97 3.44 15.85
N ASP A 49 -8.12 4.47 15.02
CA ASP A 49 -9.43 4.92 14.57
C ASP A 49 -9.97 4.02 13.46
N ARG A 50 -9.08 3.57 12.55
CA ARG A 50 -9.48 2.73 11.43
C ARG A 50 -8.30 1.92 10.89
N ILE A 51 -8.59 0.70 10.42
CA ILE A 51 -7.71 -0.11 9.57
C ILE A 51 -8.47 -0.38 8.27
N SER A 52 -7.84 -0.14 7.11
CA SER A 52 -8.52 -0.23 5.82
C SER A 52 -7.66 -0.90 4.75
N HIS A 53 -8.28 -1.75 3.93
CA HIS A 53 -7.67 -2.24 2.69
C HIS A 53 -7.68 -1.10 1.67
N ILE A 54 -6.52 -0.75 1.17
CA ILE A 54 -6.34 0.31 0.16
C ILE A 54 -5.52 -0.22 -1.03
N GLY A 55 -5.17 0.67 -1.96
CA GLY A 55 -4.35 0.31 -3.12
C GLY A 55 -5.09 -0.54 -4.15
N SER A 56 -4.34 -1.03 -5.13
CA SER A 56 -4.93 -1.69 -6.30
C SER A 56 -5.56 -3.04 -6.00
N THR A 57 -5.12 -3.75 -4.96
CA THR A 57 -5.71 -5.05 -4.56
C THR A 57 -7.05 -4.90 -3.84
N ALA A 58 -7.40 -3.68 -3.43
CA ALA A 58 -8.71 -3.33 -2.87
C ALA A 58 -9.73 -2.89 -3.95
N ILE A 59 -9.33 -2.83 -5.21
CA ILE A 59 -10.17 -2.46 -6.35
C ILE A 59 -10.54 -3.73 -7.11
N GLN A 60 -11.85 -3.96 -7.29
CA GLN A 60 -12.36 -5.17 -7.88
C GLN A 60 -12.00 -5.33 -9.36
N GLY A 61 -11.62 -6.54 -9.75
CA GLY A 61 -11.50 -6.97 -11.13
C GLY A 61 -10.35 -6.38 -11.94
N ILE A 62 -9.38 -5.69 -11.33
CA ILE A 62 -8.24 -5.13 -12.06
C ILE A 62 -6.92 -5.83 -11.72
N TRP A 63 -5.99 -5.83 -12.68
CA TRP A 63 -4.61 -6.28 -12.45
C TRP A 63 -3.91 -5.44 -11.40
N ALA A 64 -3.14 -6.07 -10.52
CA ALA A 64 -2.36 -5.40 -9.49
C ALA A 64 -1.04 -6.13 -9.20
N LYS A 65 -0.12 -5.48 -8.51
CA LYS A 65 0.98 -6.20 -7.84
C LYS A 65 0.36 -7.09 -6.76
N ASP A 66 0.91 -8.27 -6.56
CA ASP A 66 0.47 -9.21 -5.50
C ASP A 66 0.93 -8.73 -4.11
N ILE A 67 0.50 -7.51 -3.77
CA ILE A 67 0.84 -6.81 -2.52
C ILE A 67 -0.44 -6.20 -1.96
N VAL A 68 -0.76 -6.53 -0.72
CA VAL A 68 -1.91 -5.96 -0.01
C VAL A 68 -1.48 -4.70 0.72
N ASP A 69 -2.01 -3.55 0.29
CA ASP A 69 -1.80 -2.27 0.94
C ASP A 69 -2.83 -2.06 2.04
N VAL A 70 -2.38 -1.71 3.24
CA VAL A 70 -3.23 -1.47 4.42
C VAL A 70 -2.94 -0.11 5.01
N MET A 71 -3.96 0.69 5.21
CA MET A 71 -3.86 1.96 5.92
C MET A 71 -4.30 1.78 7.37
N VAL A 72 -3.53 2.33 8.29
CA VAL A 72 -3.84 2.40 9.72
C VAL A 72 -3.93 3.87 10.09
N GLU A 73 -5.13 4.34 10.42
CA GLU A 73 -5.40 5.70 10.86
C GLU A 73 -5.43 5.76 12.38
N ILE A 74 -4.72 6.74 12.92
CA ILE A 74 -4.58 6.98 14.36
C ILE A 74 -4.91 8.44 14.69
N PRO A 75 -5.44 8.74 15.87
CA PRO A 75 -5.64 10.11 16.30
C PRO A 75 -4.31 10.85 16.50
N ASP A 76 -4.31 12.15 16.39
CA ASP A 76 -3.14 13.02 16.54
C ASP A 76 -2.55 13.02 17.97
N THR A 77 -3.29 12.49 18.93
CA THR A 77 -2.82 12.26 20.30
C THR A 77 -1.80 11.14 20.42
N VAL A 78 -1.66 10.31 19.38
CA VAL A 78 -0.73 9.18 19.34
C VAL A 78 0.56 9.57 18.62
N VAL A 79 1.70 9.21 19.21
CA VAL A 79 2.99 9.40 18.56
C VAL A 79 3.21 8.30 17.50
N ILE A 80 3.03 8.62 16.23
CA ILE A 80 3.10 7.67 15.11
C ILE A 80 4.41 6.85 15.08
N LYS A 81 5.53 7.44 15.54
CA LYS A 81 6.82 6.75 15.61
C LYS A 81 6.84 5.61 16.64
N ASP A 82 6.03 5.71 17.70
CA ASP A 82 5.95 4.64 18.70
C ASP A 82 5.22 3.41 18.15
N LEU A 83 4.15 3.63 17.38
CA LEU A 83 3.50 2.54 16.64
C LEU A 83 4.46 1.89 15.65
N ALA A 84 5.19 2.69 14.88
CA ALA A 84 6.16 2.17 13.93
C ALA A 84 7.20 1.28 14.63
N ARG A 85 7.71 1.70 15.80
CA ARG A 85 8.67 0.93 16.59
C ARG A 85 8.09 -0.42 17.06
N VAL A 86 6.84 -0.44 17.54
CA VAL A 86 6.15 -1.69 17.92
C VAL A 86 6.03 -2.63 16.72
N MET A 87 5.72 -2.11 15.56
CA MET A 87 5.62 -2.91 14.35
C MET A 87 6.99 -3.43 13.89
N GLU A 88 8.05 -2.60 13.95
CA GLU A 88 9.43 -3.03 13.65
C GLU A 88 9.85 -4.19 14.55
N GLN A 89 9.56 -4.11 15.86
CA GLN A 89 9.82 -5.20 16.82
C GLN A 89 9.02 -6.48 16.52
N SER A 90 7.95 -6.38 15.72
CA SER A 90 7.11 -7.50 15.29
C SER A 90 7.41 -7.98 13.87
N GLY A 91 8.58 -7.59 13.34
CA GLY A 91 9.10 -8.08 12.06
C GLY A 91 8.61 -7.32 10.82
N PHE A 92 8.05 -6.10 11.00
CA PHE A 92 7.83 -5.20 9.87
C PHE A 92 9.09 -4.39 9.58
N ILE A 93 9.35 -4.11 8.32
CA ILE A 93 10.49 -3.32 7.85
C ILE A 93 10.01 -1.90 7.58
N LYS A 94 10.55 -0.92 8.31
CA LYS A 94 10.24 0.49 8.04
C LYS A 94 10.93 0.92 6.74
N MET A 95 10.14 1.41 5.78
CA MET A 95 10.59 1.81 4.45
C MET A 95 10.83 3.31 4.33
N SER A 96 9.89 4.11 4.83
CA SER A 96 9.99 5.57 4.75
C SER A 96 9.35 6.25 5.93
N THR A 97 9.80 7.49 6.16
CA THR A 97 9.15 8.45 7.06
C THR A 97 9.11 9.79 6.33
N GLU A 98 7.93 10.22 5.95
CA GLU A 98 7.69 11.45 5.21
C GLU A 98 6.75 12.36 6.01
N GLY A 99 7.32 13.29 6.76
CA GLY A 99 6.55 14.16 7.64
C GLY A 99 5.78 13.36 8.69
N LYS A 100 4.45 13.35 8.55
CA LYS A 100 3.51 12.64 9.43
C LYS A 100 3.09 11.27 8.90
N ARG A 101 3.74 10.75 7.85
CA ARG A 101 3.44 9.47 7.21
C ARG A 101 4.59 8.50 7.43
N ILE A 102 4.28 7.26 7.82
CA ILE A 102 5.27 6.19 7.93
C ILE A 102 4.77 4.99 7.12
N SER A 103 5.66 4.41 6.32
CA SER A 103 5.37 3.19 5.57
C SER A 103 6.25 2.05 6.06
N LEU A 104 5.63 0.89 6.28
CA LEU A 104 6.31 -0.33 6.69
C LEU A 104 5.90 -1.47 5.74
N ASN A 105 6.82 -2.40 5.51
CA ASN A 105 6.56 -3.57 4.68
C ASN A 105 6.72 -4.87 5.47
N LYS A 106 6.03 -5.90 5.02
CA LYS A 106 6.23 -7.29 5.48
C LYS A 106 6.18 -8.22 4.28
N GLY A 107 7.01 -9.29 4.30
CA GLY A 107 7.09 -10.25 3.21
C GLY A 107 8.19 -9.93 2.19
N TYR A 108 9.13 -9.07 2.53
CA TYR A 108 10.36 -8.83 1.77
C TYR A 108 11.47 -9.66 2.38
N THR A 109 12.03 -10.58 1.61
CA THR A 109 13.11 -11.46 2.06
C THR A 109 14.33 -11.34 1.14
N LYS A 110 15.47 -11.81 1.57
CA LYS A 110 16.70 -11.82 0.75
C LYS A 110 16.65 -12.80 -0.44
N GLU A 111 15.64 -13.65 -0.48
CA GLU A 111 15.33 -14.55 -1.60
C GLU A 111 14.25 -13.98 -2.54
N GLY A 112 13.73 -12.77 -2.28
CA GLY A 112 12.63 -12.13 -3.01
C GLY A 112 11.36 -11.97 -2.18
N PHE A 113 10.22 -11.88 -2.84
CA PHE A 113 8.93 -11.78 -2.18
C PHE A 113 8.53 -13.11 -1.50
N ALA A 114 8.00 -13.00 -0.28
CA ALA A 114 7.30 -14.11 0.38
C ALA A 114 5.94 -14.37 -0.29
N ASP A 115 5.26 -15.46 0.11
CA ASP A 115 3.92 -15.83 -0.40
C ASP A 115 2.86 -14.76 -0.14
N LYS A 116 3.03 -13.96 0.89
CA LYS A 116 2.14 -12.84 1.24
C LYS A 116 2.99 -11.61 1.51
N VAL A 117 2.67 -10.54 0.82
CA VAL A 117 3.36 -9.25 0.94
C VAL A 117 2.39 -8.15 1.34
N PHE A 118 2.79 -7.37 2.32
CA PHE A 118 1.98 -6.29 2.87
C PHE A 118 2.74 -4.99 2.91
N HIS A 119 2.08 -3.90 2.52
CA HIS A 119 2.51 -2.55 2.78
C HIS A 119 1.56 -1.91 3.79
N ILE A 120 2.10 -1.42 4.88
CA ILE A 120 1.33 -0.77 5.92
C ILE A 120 1.63 0.73 5.91
N HIS A 121 0.59 1.52 5.78
CA HIS A 121 0.64 2.97 5.71
C HIS A 121 0.07 3.54 7.01
N LEU A 122 0.93 3.97 7.93
CA LEU A 122 0.51 4.69 9.13
C LEU A 122 0.20 6.13 8.77
N ARG A 123 -0.99 6.60 9.15
CA ARG A 123 -1.51 7.93 8.87
C ARG A 123 -2.19 8.51 10.11
N TYR A 124 -2.24 9.81 10.20
CA TYR A 124 -3.19 10.46 11.11
C TYR A 124 -4.57 10.49 10.48
N THR A 125 -5.60 10.41 11.31
CA THR A 125 -7.02 10.47 10.90
C THR A 125 -7.28 11.68 10.02
N GLY A 126 -7.94 11.45 8.89
CA GLY A 126 -8.21 12.46 7.85
C GLY A 126 -7.14 12.56 6.76
N ASP A 127 -5.98 11.90 6.89
CA ASP A 127 -5.00 11.76 5.81
C ASP A 127 -5.25 10.45 5.05
N ASN A 128 -6.35 10.41 4.27
CA ASN A 128 -6.97 9.19 3.79
C ASN A 128 -7.48 9.24 2.33
N ASP A 129 -6.84 10.03 1.50
CA ASP A 129 -7.13 10.17 0.07
C ASP A 129 -7.23 8.82 -0.66
N GLU A 130 -6.45 7.83 -0.21
CA GLU A 130 -6.45 6.48 -0.76
C GLU A 130 -7.80 5.76 -0.62
N LEU A 131 -8.60 6.08 0.41
CA LEU A 131 -9.96 5.56 0.60
C LEU A 131 -10.91 6.14 -0.46
N TYR A 132 -10.85 7.43 -0.68
CA TYR A 132 -11.65 8.11 -1.71
C TYR A 132 -11.34 7.56 -3.10
N PHE A 133 -10.07 7.42 -3.45
CA PHE A 133 -9.64 6.86 -4.73
C PHE A 133 -10.11 5.41 -4.90
N ARG A 134 -9.93 4.55 -3.90
CA ARG A 134 -10.38 3.16 -3.89
C ARG A 134 -11.88 3.05 -4.16
N ASP A 135 -12.68 3.78 -3.40
CA ASP A 135 -14.14 3.71 -3.50
C ASP A 135 -14.63 4.24 -4.85
N TYR A 136 -14.02 5.33 -5.31
CA TYR A 136 -14.36 5.89 -6.62
C TYR A 136 -14.12 4.87 -7.75
N LEU A 137 -13.00 4.20 -7.76
CA LEU A 137 -12.71 3.20 -8.78
C LEU A 137 -13.60 1.95 -8.66
N ASN A 138 -13.98 1.54 -7.45
CA ASN A 138 -14.92 0.44 -7.26
C ASN A 138 -16.34 0.79 -7.74
N GLU A 139 -16.76 2.04 -7.58
CA GLU A 139 -18.06 2.54 -8.05
C GLU A 139 -18.06 2.94 -9.55
N HIS A 140 -16.87 3.08 -10.18
CA HIS A 140 -16.68 3.47 -11.57
C HIS A 140 -15.78 2.46 -12.33
N PRO A 141 -16.31 1.28 -12.70
CA PRO A 141 -15.50 0.21 -13.30
C PRO A 141 -14.76 0.63 -14.59
N GLN A 142 -15.30 1.55 -15.38
CA GLN A 142 -14.64 2.08 -16.56
C GLN A 142 -13.34 2.82 -16.21
N ILE A 143 -13.32 3.61 -15.11
CA ILE A 143 -12.14 4.30 -14.63
C ILE A 143 -11.12 3.32 -14.04
N ALA A 144 -11.62 2.28 -13.35
CA ALA A 144 -10.76 1.21 -12.87
C ALA A 144 -10.03 0.49 -14.03
N ARG A 145 -10.69 0.27 -15.17
CA ARG A 145 -10.08 -0.29 -16.39
C ARG A 145 -9.06 0.65 -17.05
N GLU A 146 -9.31 1.96 -17.04
CA GLU A 146 -8.32 2.94 -17.49
C GLU A 146 -7.07 2.89 -16.60
N TYR A 147 -7.26 2.80 -15.27
CA TYR A 147 -6.16 2.67 -14.33
C TYR A 147 -5.37 1.38 -14.50
N GLU A 148 -6.06 0.27 -14.75
CA GLU A 148 -5.44 -1.01 -15.10
C GLU A 148 -4.58 -0.90 -16.35
N SER A 149 -5.14 -0.34 -17.43
CA SER A 149 -4.43 -0.16 -18.71
C SER A 149 -3.17 0.70 -18.52
N LEU A 150 -3.28 1.80 -17.78
CA LEU A 150 -2.13 2.63 -17.43
C LEU A 150 -1.05 1.80 -16.70
N LYS A 151 -1.43 1.05 -15.67
CA LYS A 151 -0.48 0.23 -14.90
C LYS A 151 0.21 -0.83 -15.75
N LEU A 152 -0.51 -1.48 -16.67
CA LEU A 152 0.06 -2.49 -17.57
C LEU A 152 1.10 -1.89 -18.52
N ILE A 153 0.84 -0.68 -19.07
CA ILE A 153 1.81 0.05 -19.90
C ILE A 153 3.04 0.44 -19.07
N LEU A 154 2.81 1.00 -17.89
CA LEU A 154 3.90 1.46 -17.02
C LEU A 154 4.75 0.30 -16.49
N TRP A 155 4.17 -0.86 -16.23
CA TRP A 155 4.91 -2.06 -15.86
C TRP A 155 5.93 -2.43 -16.92
N LYS A 156 5.54 -2.52 -18.19
CA LYS A 156 6.44 -2.83 -19.30
C LYS A 156 7.56 -1.79 -19.46
N LYS A 157 7.28 -0.55 -19.12
CA LYS A 157 8.24 0.57 -19.24
C LYS A 157 9.20 0.68 -18.06
N TYR A 158 8.76 0.32 -16.86
CA TYR A 158 9.47 0.61 -15.61
C TYR A 158 9.60 -0.61 -14.69
N GLU A 159 9.72 -1.82 -15.25
CA GLU A 159 9.76 -3.08 -14.51
C GLU A 159 10.77 -3.07 -13.34
N HIS A 160 11.95 -2.52 -13.58
CA HIS A 160 13.04 -2.38 -12.60
C HIS A 160 13.27 -0.92 -12.16
N ASN A 161 12.23 -0.09 -12.18
CA ASN A 161 12.28 1.28 -11.66
C ASN A 161 10.99 1.65 -10.95
N ARG A 162 10.92 1.26 -9.67
CA ARG A 162 9.72 1.46 -8.84
C ARG A 162 9.35 2.94 -8.70
N ASP A 163 10.33 3.82 -8.57
CA ASP A 163 10.08 5.26 -8.35
C ASP A 163 9.46 5.89 -9.59
N ALA A 164 10.01 5.62 -10.77
CA ALA A 164 9.46 6.09 -12.03
C ALA A 164 8.05 5.51 -12.29
N TYR A 165 7.81 4.24 -12.00
CA TYR A 165 6.50 3.61 -12.08
C TYR A 165 5.49 4.32 -11.17
N THR A 166 5.87 4.63 -9.93
CA THR A 166 4.99 5.28 -8.95
C THR A 166 4.71 6.72 -9.35
N ALA A 167 5.74 7.48 -9.73
CA ALA A 167 5.59 8.86 -10.19
C ALA A 167 4.68 8.98 -11.41
N ALA A 168 4.79 8.06 -12.37
CA ALA A 168 4.00 8.09 -13.60
C ALA A 168 2.48 7.85 -13.40
N LYS A 169 2.05 7.35 -12.24
CA LYS A 169 0.64 7.19 -11.90
C LYS A 169 0.04 8.38 -11.15
N THR A 170 0.88 9.29 -10.66
CA THR A 170 0.47 10.34 -9.72
C THR A 170 -0.64 11.24 -10.27
N ASP A 171 -0.54 11.65 -11.53
CA ASP A 171 -1.55 12.55 -12.12
C ASP A 171 -2.90 11.87 -12.29
N PHE A 172 -2.92 10.60 -12.67
CA PHE A 172 -4.16 9.82 -12.74
C PHE A 172 -4.82 9.71 -11.35
N ILE A 173 -4.04 9.32 -10.34
CA ILE A 173 -4.52 9.17 -8.97
C ILE A 173 -5.05 10.51 -8.44
N ARG A 174 -4.29 11.59 -8.60
CA ARG A 174 -4.68 12.93 -8.15
C ARG A 174 -5.99 13.39 -8.78
N LYS A 175 -6.13 13.22 -10.10
CA LYS A 175 -7.34 13.58 -10.83
C LYS A 175 -8.57 12.88 -10.24
N TRP A 176 -8.54 11.57 -10.11
CA TRP A 176 -9.71 10.82 -9.70
C TRP A 176 -9.97 10.85 -8.20
N THR A 177 -8.95 11.09 -7.38
CA THR A 177 -9.13 11.42 -5.95
C THR A 177 -9.88 12.74 -5.80
N ALA A 178 -9.53 13.76 -6.59
CA ALA A 178 -10.23 15.04 -6.56
C ALA A 178 -11.71 14.91 -6.98
N GLU A 179 -12.02 14.09 -8.00
CA GLU A 179 -13.41 13.81 -8.37
C GLU A 179 -14.16 13.02 -7.28
N ALA A 180 -13.47 12.07 -6.62
CA ALA A 180 -14.03 11.33 -5.50
C ALA A 180 -14.40 12.25 -4.33
N HIS A 181 -13.55 13.20 -3.97
CA HIS A 181 -13.86 14.19 -2.92
C HIS A 181 -15.08 15.05 -3.27
N LYS A 182 -15.22 15.46 -4.53
CA LYS A 182 -16.42 16.23 -4.96
C LYS A 182 -17.70 15.40 -4.84
N LEU A 183 -17.62 14.10 -5.16
CA LEU A 183 -18.78 13.21 -5.16
C LEU A 183 -19.18 12.78 -3.75
N TYR A 184 -18.19 12.46 -2.91
CA TYR A 184 -18.44 11.81 -1.62
C TYR A 184 -18.43 12.76 -0.42
N ASN A 185 -18.02 14.03 -0.62
CA ASN A 185 -17.86 15.00 0.46
C ASN A 185 -17.04 14.40 1.64
N ASP A 186 -17.61 14.49 2.85
CA ASP A 186 -16.99 14.02 4.10
C ASP A 186 -17.32 12.54 4.39
N ARG A 187 -17.05 11.62 3.43
CA ARG A 187 -17.33 10.19 3.62
C ARG A 187 -16.46 9.55 4.72
N TYR A 188 -15.24 10.08 4.95
CA TYR A 188 -14.27 9.55 5.89
C TYR A 188 -13.79 10.56 6.92
#